data_1b397d99547b0f5f74f4d677f352b173
#
_entry.id   1b397d99547b0f5f74f4d677f352b173
#
_cell.length_a   1.000
_cell.length_b   1.000
_cell.length_c   1.000
_cell.angle_alpha   90.00
_cell.angle_beta   90.00
_cell.angle_gamma   90.00
#
_symmetry.space_group_name_H-M   'P 1'
#
loop_
_entity.id
_entity.type
_entity.pdbx_description
1 polymer ?
#
loop_
_entity_poly.entity_id
_entity_poly.type
_entity_poly.pdbx_seq_one_letter_code
_entity_poly.pdbx_strand_id
1 'polypeptide(L)'
;DNPDAGVVYFESEAAVTKQMIDERGIDGNRMILVPVTTVQEFRTQAIQRLDKYLEQKTEDRKPLMFVLDSLGMLSTSKELADSAEGKDTRDMTRAQVVKAIFRILTLKLGKANVPLLVTNHTYDVVGAYVPTKEMGGGSGLKYAASTIIYLSKKKEKDGKDVIGNIIKAKAAKSRLTKENASVDTRLYFDARGLDTVSYTHLRAHEPCVHLV
;
A
#
# COMPACT_ATOMS: atom_id res chain seq x y z
N ASP A 1 -7.62 3.99 16.52
CA ASP A 1 -8.36 2.73 16.78
C ASP A 1 -9.85 3.01 16.67
N ASN A 2 -10.47 2.51 15.60
CA ASN A 2 -11.91 2.59 15.42
C ASN A 2 -12.48 1.16 15.38
N PRO A 3 -13.20 0.72 16.43
CA PRO A 3 -13.68 -0.66 16.54
C PRO A 3 -14.75 -1.00 15.48
N ASP A 4 -15.41 0.00 14.90
CA ASP A 4 -16.44 -0.19 13.88
C ASP A 4 -15.89 -0.20 12.44
N ALA A 5 -14.61 0.15 12.26
CA ALA A 5 -14.02 0.23 10.94
C ALA A 5 -13.78 -1.16 10.33
N GLY A 6 -14.15 -1.30 9.05
CA GLY A 6 -13.87 -2.47 8.23
C GLY A 6 -12.69 -2.25 7.28
N VAL A 7 -12.08 -3.35 6.87
CA VAL A 7 -10.99 -3.35 5.88
C VAL A 7 -11.34 -4.29 4.74
N VAL A 8 -11.20 -3.83 3.49
CA VAL A 8 -11.17 -4.69 2.32
C VAL A 8 -9.71 -4.78 1.87
N TYR A 9 -9.16 -5.97 1.98
CA TYR A 9 -7.76 -6.26 1.67
C TYR A 9 -7.69 -7.03 0.35
N PHE A 10 -7.21 -6.34 -0.70
CA PHE A 10 -6.94 -6.94 -1.99
C PHE A 10 -5.53 -7.53 -1.97
N GLU A 11 -5.46 -8.85 -2.11
CA GLU A 11 -4.26 -9.64 -1.90
C GLU A 11 -3.79 -10.23 -3.23
N SER A 12 -2.52 -10.01 -3.59
CA SER A 12 -1.93 -10.43 -4.87
C SER A 12 -0.75 -11.38 -4.75
N GLU A 13 -0.29 -11.69 -3.53
CA GLU A 13 0.93 -12.48 -3.30
C GLU A 13 0.66 -13.87 -2.72
N ALA A 14 -0.59 -14.19 -2.40
CA ALA A 14 -1.01 -15.40 -1.69
C ALA A 14 -0.25 -15.60 -0.35
N ALA A 15 0.12 -14.49 0.30
CA ALA A 15 0.96 -14.49 1.49
C ALA A 15 0.18 -14.34 2.80
N VAL A 16 -0.99 -13.71 2.77
CA VAL A 16 -1.80 -13.44 3.97
C VAL A 16 -2.66 -14.65 4.30
N THR A 17 -2.38 -15.27 5.44
CA THR A 17 -3.16 -16.42 5.95
C THR A 17 -4.05 -16.01 7.11
N LYS A 18 -5.11 -16.79 7.36
CA LYS A 18 -5.96 -16.59 8.54
C LYS A 18 -5.15 -16.67 9.84
N GLN A 19 -4.21 -17.62 9.93
CA GLN A 19 -3.32 -17.77 11.08
C GLN A 19 -2.53 -16.48 11.34
N MET A 20 -1.98 -15.84 10.29
CA MET A 20 -1.24 -14.57 10.44
C MET A 20 -2.13 -13.42 10.93
N ILE A 21 -3.40 -13.40 10.55
CA ILE A 21 -4.38 -12.41 10.99
C ILE A 21 -4.66 -12.62 12.50
N ASP A 22 -4.94 -13.84 12.89
CA ASP A 22 -5.27 -14.22 14.26
C ASP A 22 -4.08 -13.97 15.21
N GLU A 23 -2.86 -14.40 14.84
CA GLU A 23 -1.62 -14.20 15.61
C GLU A 23 -1.27 -12.73 15.85
N ARG A 24 -1.72 -11.83 14.97
CA ARG A 24 -1.54 -10.37 15.12
C ARG A 24 -2.67 -9.68 15.87
N GLY A 25 -3.63 -10.44 16.40
CA GLY A 25 -4.78 -9.90 17.12
C GLY A 25 -5.71 -9.07 16.24
N ILE A 26 -5.72 -9.32 14.93
CA ILE A 26 -6.63 -8.63 14.00
C ILE A 26 -7.96 -9.36 14.02
N ASP A 27 -9.05 -8.63 14.23
CA ASP A 27 -10.39 -9.19 14.15
C ASP A 27 -10.76 -9.51 12.69
N GLY A 28 -10.68 -10.78 12.33
CA GLY A 28 -11.00 -11.28 10.99
C GLY A 28 -12.44 -11.00 10.54
N ASN A 29 -13.39 -10.74 11.46
CA ASN A 29 -14.76 -10.39 11.11
C ASN A 29 -14.88 -8.97 10.51
N ARG A 30 -13.88 -8.13 10.73
CA ARG A 30 -13.80 -6.77 10.18
C ARG A 30 -12.92 -6.68 8.93
N MET A 31 -12.41 -7.80 8.46
CA MET A 31 -11.52 -7.87 7.30
C MET A 31 -12.10 -8.76 6.22
N ILE A 32 -12.26 -8.23 5.02
CA ILE A 32 -12.62 -8.99 3.83
C ILE A 32 -11.35 -9.18 2.99
N LEU A 33 -10.89 -10.41 2.88
CA LEU A 33 -9.77 -10.78 2.03
C LEU A 33 -10.27 -11.07 0.61
N VAL A 34 -9.70 -10.38 -0.38
CA VAL A 34 -10.08 -10.46 -1.79
C VAL A 34 -8.85 -10.79 -2.63
N PRO A 35 -8.65 -12.06 -3.02
CA PRO A 35 -7.57 -12.40 -3.95
C PRO A 35 -7.78 -11.69 -5.29
N VAL A 36 -6.72 -11.15 -5.85
CA VAL A 36 -6.70 -10.50 -7.17
C VAL A 36 -5.42 -10.83 -7.92
N THR A 37 -5.53 -11.08 -9.22
CA THR A 37 -4.41 -11.46 -10.08
C THR A 37 -4.06 -10.39 -11.11
N THR A 38 -5.05 -9.58 -11.51
CA THR A 38 -4.86 -8.53 -12.51
C THR A 38 -5.28 -7.16 -12.00
N VAL A 39 -4.68 -6.11 -12.55
CA VAL A 39 -5.06 -4.72 -12.25
C VAL A 39 -6.51 -4.42 -12.67
N GLN A 40 -7.01 -5.10 -13.71
CA GLN A 40 -8.40 -4.97 -14.15
C GLN A 40 -9.37 -5.65 -13.18
N GLU A 41 -9.01 -6.82 -12.66
CA GLU A 41 -9.78 -7.51 -11.63
C GLU A 41 -9.86 -6.68 -10.35
N PHE A 42 -8.71 -6.19 -9.85
CA PHE A 42 -8.66 -5.26 -8.71
C PHE A 42 -9.61 -4.07 -8.92
N ARG A 43 -9.54 -3.39 -10.08
CA ARG A 43 -10.44 -2.27 -10.41
C ARG A 43 -11.90 -2.67 -10.27
N THR A 44 -12.29 -3.79 -10.90
CA THR A 44 -13.68 -4.25 -10.94
C THR A 44 -14.19 -4.55 -9.54
N GLN A 45 -13.42 -5.31 -8.77
CA GLN A 45 -13.74 -5.68 -7.40
C GLN A 45 -13.83 -4.45 -6.46
N ALA A 46 -12.91 -3.50 -6.62
CA ALA A 46 -12.91 -2.26 -5.82
C ALA A 46 -14.14 -1.38 -6.16
N ILE A 47 -14.44 -1.18 -7.44
CA ILE A 47 -15.59 -0.38 -7.88
C ILE A 47 -16.90 -0.98 -7.38
N GLN A 48 -17.11 -2.27 -7.55
CA GLN A 48 -18.34 -2.94 -7.12
C GLN A 48 -18.58 -2.79 -5.61
N ARG A 49 -17.53 -2.86 -4.80
CA ARG A 49 -17.63 -2.66 -3.34
C ARG A 49 -17.90 -1.22 -2.96
N LEU A 50 -17.26 -0.27 -3.65
CA LEU A 50 -17.53 1.15 -3.44
C LEU A 50 -18.96 1.52 -3.83
N ASP A 51 -19.48 0.98 -4.93
CA ASP A 51 -20.84 1.25 -5.37
C ASP A 51 -21.85 0.70 -4.34
N LYS A 52 -21.68 -0.54 -3.88
CA LYS A 52 -22.50 -1.10 -2.78
C LYS A 52 -22.41 -0.31 -1.48
N TYR A 53 -21.23 0.19 -1.13
CA TYR A 53 -21.04 1.02 0.05
C TYR A 53 -21.77 2.37 -0.10
N LEU A 54 -21.76 2.95 -1.30
CA LEU A 54 -22.44 4.21 -1.58
C LEU A 54 -23.97 4.10 -1.68
N GLU A 55 -24.52 2.89 -1.93
CA GLU A 55 -25.95 2.61 -1.89
C GLU A 55 -26.54 2.67 -0.47
N GLN A 56 -25.69 2.45 0.56
CA GLN A 56 -26.11 2.59 1.94
C GLN A 56 -26.39 4.07 2.28
N LYS A 57 -27.33 4.32 3.18
CA LYS A 57 -27.55 5.67 3.71
C LYS A 57 -26.29 6.16 4.45
N THR A 58 -26.03 7.43 4.38
CA THR A 58 -24.79 8.01 4.94
C THR A 58 -24.65 7.75 6.44
N GLU A 59 -25.75 7.79 7.18
CA GLU A 59 -25.81 7.51 8.62
C GLU A 59 -25.51 6.05 8.99
N ASP A 60 -25.73 5.12 8.07
CA ASP A 60 -25.52 3.68 8.28
C ASP A 60 -24.10 3.22 7.85
N ARG A 61 -23.36 4.09 7.17
CA ARG A 61 -22.02 3.73 6.66
C ARG A 61 -21.01 3.66 7.78
N LYS A 62 -20.49 2.46 8.03
CA LYS A 62 -19.34 2.28 8.92
C LYS A 62 -18.05 2.70 8.22
N PRO A 63 -17.06 3.24 8.95
CA PRO A 63 -15.76 3.55 8.36
C PRO A 63 -15.16 2.35 7.65
N LEU A 64 -14.64 2.58 6.45
CA LEU A 64 -14.09 1.55 5.58
C LEU A 64 -12.74 1.99 5.04
N MET A 65 -11.78 1.06 4.95
CA MET A 65 -10.49 1.26 4.32
C MET A 65 -10.22 0.17 3.29
N PHE A 66 -9.62 0.53 2.17
CA PHE A 66 -9.12 -0.41 1.17
C PHE A 66 -7.60 -0.53 1.28
N VAL A 67 -7.10 -1.76 1.14
CA VAL A 67 -5.67 -2.07 1.05
C VAL A 67 -5.43 -2.88 -0.21
N LEU A 68 -4.41 -2.53 -0.99
CA LEU A 68 -3.91 -3.34 -2.10
C LEU A 68 -2.47 -3.76 -1.81
N ASP A 69 -2.24 -5.03 -1.64
CA ASP A 69 -0.93 -5.61 -1.35
C ASP A 69 -0.64 -6.79 -2.32
N SER A 70 0.18 -6.58 -3.32
CA SER A 70 0.84 -5.35 -3.78
C SER A 70 0.46 -5.04 -5.24
N LEU A 71 0.50 -3.77 -5.64
CA LEU A 71 0.27 -3.39 -7.05
C LEU A 71 1.36 -3.96 -7.98
N GLY A 72 2.59 -4.11 -7.45
CA GLY A 72 3.73 -4.60 -8.23
C GLY A 72 3.55 -6.03 -8.76
N MET A 73 2.82 -6.87 -8.02
CA MET A 73 2.59 -8.29 -8.37
C MET A 73 1.43 -8.50 -9.34
N LEU A 74 0.53 -7.53 -9.47
CA LEU A 74 -0.60 -7.67 -10.39
C LEU A 74 -0.15 -7.63 -11.84
N SER A 75 -0.60 -8.57 -12.65
CA SER A 75 -0.45 -8.55 -14.10
C SER A 75 -1.52 -7.70 -14.78
N THR A 76 -1.39 -7.40 -16.07
CA THR A 76 -2.53 -6.99 -16.88
C THR A 76 -3.27 -8.22 -17.42
N SER A 77 -4.53 -8.05 -17.81
CA SER A 77 -5.28 -9.15 -18.45
C SER A 77 -4.61 -9.62 -19.75
N LYS A 78 -3.88 -8.71 -20.43
CA LYS A 78 -3.12 -9.05 -21.61
C LYS A 78 -1.89 -9.89 -21.28
N GLU A 79 -1.09 -9.48 -20.28
CA GLU A 79 0.06 -10.27 -19.80
C GLU A 79 -0.36 -11.68 -19.39
N LEU A 80 -1.51 -11.82 -18.72
CA LEU A 80 -2.03 -13.11 -18.31
C LEU A 80 -2.43 -13.98 -19.52
N ALA A 81 -3.10 -13.38 -20.52
CA ALA A 81 -3.50 -14.09 -21.73
C ALA A 81 -2.29 -14.50 -22.58
N ASP A 82 -1.34 -13.59 -22.79
CA ASP A 82 -0.09 -13.86 -23.55
C ASP A 82 0.72 -14.98 -22.89
N SER A 83 0.80 -14.98 -21.56
CA SER A 83 1.49 -16.02 -20.77
C SER A 83 0.82 -17.39 -20.91
N ALA A 84 -0.51 -17.45 -20.92
CA ALA A 84 -1.25 -18.69 -21.15
C ALA A 84 -1.04 -19.29 -22.55
N GLU A 85 -0.72 -18.44 -23.54
CA GLU A 85 -0.36 -18.85 -24.91
C GLU A 85 1.14 -19.12 -25.07
N GLY A 86 1.95 -19.04 -23.99
CA GLY A 86 3.40 -19.23 -24.04
C GLY A 86 4.15 -18.09 -24.70
N LYS A 87 3.58 -16.90 -24.76
CA LYS A 87 4.21 -15.69 -25.31
C LYS A 87 4.89 -14.89 -24.22
N ASP A 88 6.18 -14.64 -24.36
CA ASP A 88 6.98 -13.80 -23.44
C ASP A 88 6.92 -12.31 -23.84
N THR A 89 5.72 -11.76 -24.03
CA THR A 89 5.54 -10.38 -24.42
C THR A 89 5.31 -9.47 -23.23
N ARG A 90 6.18 -8.48 -23.06
CA ARG A 90 5.98 -7.44 -22.06
C ARG A 90 4.86 -6.49 -22.49
N ASP A 91 3.84 -6.31 -21.65
CA ASP A 91 2.78 -5.35 -21.94
C ASP A 91 3.26 -3.91 -21.76
N MET A 92 3.61 -3.25 -22.87
CA MET A 92 4.03 -1.85 -22.88
C MET A 92 2.91 -0.89 -22.50
N THR A 93 1.65 -1.35 -22.45
CA THR A 93 0.48 -0.52 -22.09
C THR A 93 0.16 -0.55 -20.60
N ARG A 94 0.85 -1.39 -19.80
CA ARG A 94 0.61 -1.54 -18.34
C ARG A 94 0.53 -0.20 -17.60
N ALA A 95 1.47 0.71 -17.84
CA ALA A 95 1.48 2.02 -17.19
C ALA A 95 0.24 2.86 -17.54
N GLN A 96 -0.26 2.76 -18.77
CA GLN A 96 -1.47 3.44 -19.21
C GLN A 96 -2.72 2.83 -18.56
N VAL A 97 -2.79 1.50 -18.47
CA VAL A 97 -3.88 0.77 -17.80
C VAL A 97 -3.94 1.16 -16.32
N VAL A 98 -2.82 1.12 -15.62
CA VAL A 98 -2.73 1.54 -14.20
C VAL A 98 -3.17 2.99 -14.04
N LYS A 99 -2.68 3.92 -14.87
CA LYS A 99 -3.07 5.33 -14.85
C LYS A 99 -4.59 5.51 -15.02
N ALA A 100 -5.20 4.81 -15.98
CA ALA A 100 -6.64 4.89 -16.24
C ALA A 100 -7.46 4.37 -15.05
N ILE A 101 -7.03 3.25 -14.45
CA ILE A 101 -7.69 2.65 -13.29
C ILE A 101 -7.66 3.59 -12.09
N PHE A 102 -6.50 4.10 -11.70
CA PHE A 102 -6.39 4.98 -10.54
C PHE A 102 -7.08 6.31 -10.74
N ARG A 103 -7.16 6.83 -11.97
CA ARG A 103 -7.96 8.04 -12.27
C ARG A 103 -9.45 7.84 -11.93
N ILE A 104 -10.01 6.68 -12.24
CA ILE A 104 -11.42 6.35 -11.93
C ILE A 104 -11.59 6.09 -10.44
N LEU A 105 -10.72 5.26 -9.86
CA LEU A 105 -10.81 4.88 -8.45
C LEU A 105 -10.66 6.06 -7.50
N THR A 106 -9.72 6.98 -7.76
CA THR A 106 -9.51 8.16 -6.89
C THR A 106 -10.77 8.99 -6.75
N LEU A 107 -11.53 9.19 -7.82
CA LEU A 107 -12.79 9.93 -7.78
C LEU A 107 -13.86 9.19 -6.95
N LYS A 108 -13.99 7.89 -7.14
CA LYS A 108 -14.97 7.09 -6.39
C LYS A 108 -14.61 6.95 -4.91
N LEU A 109 -13.34 6.73 -4.60
CA LEU A 109 -12.81 6.68 -3.24
C LEU A 109 -13.05 8.01 -2.51
N GLY A 110 -12.75 9.13 -3.16
CA GLY A 110 -13.02 10.46 -2.61
C GLY A 110 -14.49 10.70 -2.34
N LYS A 111 -15.39 10.32 -3.27
CA LYS A 111 -16.84 10.41 -3.07
C LYS A 111 -17.33 9.54 -1.90
N ALA A 112 -16.74 8.37 -1.72
CA ALA A 112 -17.09 7.44 -0.66
C ALA A 112 -16.41 7.79 0.69
N ASN A 113 -15.44 8.68 0.71
CA ASN A 113 -14.56 8.96 1.84
C ASN A 113 -13.86 7.67 2.36
N VAL A 114 -13.42 6.83 1.42
CA VAL A 114 -12.73 5.57 1.71
C VAL A 114 -11.25 5.73 1.35
N PRO A 115 -10.32 5.67 2.32
CA PRO A 115 -8.90 5.68 2.04
C PRO A 115 -8.46 4.38 1.36
N LEU A 116 -7.48 4.50 0.46
CA LEU A 116 -6.82 3.36 -0.19
C LEU A 116 -5.33 3.39 0.13
N LEU A 117 -4.84 2.35 0.81
CA LEU A 117 -3.43 2.08 1.00
C LEU A 117 -2.95 1.13 -0.10
N VAL A 118 -1.85 1.47 -0.77
CA VAL A 118 -1.25 0.63 -1.82
C VAL A 118 0.20 0.37 -1.47
N THR A 119 0.58 -0.90 -1.36
CA THR A 119 1.99 -1.28 -1.36
C THR A 119 2.48 -1.48 -2.79
N ASN A 120 3.76 -1.16 -3.03
CA ASN A 120 4.34 -1.29 -4.36
C ASN A 120 5.84 -1.51 -4.28
N HIS A 121 6.43 -2.09 -5.33
CA HIS A 121 7.87 -2.29 -5.44
C HIS A 121 8.55 -1.09 -6.07
N THR A 122 9.81 -0.88 -5.68
CA THR A 122 10.72 0.08 -6.32
C THR A 122 11.77 -0.65 -7.11
N TYR A 123 12.13 -0.09 -8.27
CA TYR A 123 13.17 -0.61 -9.16
C TYR A 123 14.26 0.42 -9.32
N ASP A 124 15.50 -0.05 -9.44
CA ASP A 124 16.64 0.82 -9.75
C ASP A 124 16.55 1.31 -11.20
N VAL A 125 16.76 2.60 -11.40
CA VAL A 125 16.78 3.20 -12.75
C VAL A 125 18.10 2.86 -13.42
N VAL A 126 18.06 1.99 -14.44
CA VAL A 126 19.25 1.59 -15.18
C VAL A 126 19.79 2.79 -15.96
N GLY A 127 21.10 3.05 -15.84
CA GLY A 127 21.78 4.15 -16.54
C GLY A 127 21.67 5.52 -15.86
N ALA A 128 21.05 5.64 -14.69
CA ALA A 128 21.07 6.86 -13.92
C ALA A 128 22.47 7.13 -13.34
N TYR A 129 23.00 8.35 -13.54
CA TYR A 129 24.30 8.75 -13.00
C TYR A 129 24.34 8.72 -11.47
N VAL A 130 23.20 8.96 -10.83
CA VAL A 130 23.01 8.80 -9.38
C VAL A 130 22.01 7.66 -9.16
N PRO A 131 22.31 6.69 -8.25
CA PRO A 131 21.40 5.60 -7.94
C PRO A 131 20.02 6.15 -7.55
N THR A 132 19.04 5.95 -8.42
CA THR A 132 17.67 6.46 -8.24
C THR A 132 16.71 5.29 -8.30
N LYS A 133 15.76 5.25 -7.37
CA LYS A 133 14.69 4.26 -7.36
C LYS A 133 13.40 4.85 -7.88
N GLU A 134 12.73 4.14 -8.75
CA GLU A 134 11.38 4.47 -9.20
C GLU A 134 10.38 3.40 -8.81
N MET A 135 9.15 3.83 -8.54
CA MET A 135 8.06 2.90 -8.26
C MET A 135 7.45 2.37 -9.55
N GLY A 136 7.04 1.11 -9.54
CA GLY A 136 6.25 0.51 -10.62
C GLY A 136 4.92 1.22 -10.85
N GLY A 137 4.34 1.08 -12.06
CA GLY A 137 3.03 1.66 -12.42
C GLY A 137 3.09 3.04 -13.05
N GLY A 138 4.29 3.61 -13.23
CA GLY A 138 4.51 4.85 -13.97
C GLY A 138 4.04 6.12 -13.25
N SER A 139 4.12 7.25 -13.97
CA SER A 139 3.81 8.59 -13.43
C SER A 139 2.35 8.76 -13.00
N GLY A 140 1.43 8.01 -13.60
CA GLY A 140 -0.01 8.12 -13.29
C GLY A 140 -0.33 7.83 -11.82
N LEU A 141 0.33 6.86 -11.22
CA LEU A 141 0.17 6.53 -9.80
C LEU A 141 0.73 7.63 -8.91
N LYS A 142 1.87 8.24 -9.28
CA LYS A 142 2.43 9.39 -8.55
C LYS A 142 1.47 10.56 -8.49
N TYR A 143 0.71 10.82 -9.56
CA TYR A 143 -0.28 11.90 -9.59
C TYR A 143 -1.52 11.57 -8.77
N ALA A 144 -2.00 10.33 -8.81
CA ALA A 144 -3.19 9.89 -8.09
C ALA A 144 -2.99 9.89 -6.57
N ALA A 145 -1.82 9.46 -6.09
CA ALA A 145 -1.53 9.35 -4.67
C ALA A 145 -1.50 10.72 -3.96
N SER A 146 -2.12 10.80 -2.79
CA SER A 146 -2.03 11.95 -1.89
C SER A 146 -0.71 11.97 -1.13
N THR A 147 -0.23 10.82 -0.72
CA THR A 147 1.04 10.63 -0.02
C THR A 147 1.81 9.46 -0.62
N ILE A 148 3.12 9.60 -0.78
CA ILE A 148 4.03 8.54 -1.22
C ILE A 148 5.16 8.46 -0.22
N ILE A 149 5.34 7.29 0.37
CA ILE A 149 6.39 7.00 1.34
C ILE A 149 7.30 5.94 0.76
N TYR A 150 8.59 6.25 0.62
CA TYR A 150 9.61 5.25 0.33
C TYR A 150 10.15 4.66 1.62
N LEU A 151 10.14 3.34 1.68
CA LEU A 151 10.71 2.59 2.79
C LEU A 151 12.07 2.02 2.37
N SER A 152 13.06 2.20 3.22
CA SER A 152 14.34 1.51 3.12
C SER A 152 14.68 0.84 4.44
N LYS A 153 15.44 -0.24 4.40
CA LYS A 153 15.80 -1.02 5.59
C LYS A 153 17.30 -1.16 5.74
N LYS A 154 17.77 -1.09 6.98
CA LYS A 154 19.14 -1.43 7.41
C LYS A 154 19.05 -2.42 8.56
N LYS A 155 19.96 -3.39 8.60
CA LYS A 155 20.02 -4.36 9.71
C LYS A 155 20.34 -3.67 11.02
N GLU A 156 19.55 -3.95 12.07
CA GLU A 156 19.87 -3.59 13.46
C GLU A 156 20.63 -4.76 14.06
N LYS A 157 21.76 -4.45 14.70
CA LYS A 157 22.66 -5.45 15.25
C LYS A 157 22.91 -5.19 16.73
N ASP A 158 23.02 -6.27 17.50
CA ASP A 158 23.57 -6.29 18.85
C ASP A 158 24.83 -7.17 18.83
N GLY A 159 25.99 -6.52 18.90
CA GLY A 159 27.27 -7.19 18.65
C GLY A 159 27.35 -7.83 17.26
N LYS A 160 27.39 -9.15 17.18
CA LYS A 160 27.42 -9.93 15.93
C LYS A 160 26.03 -10.34 15.43
N ASP A 161 25.03 -10.30 16.29
CA ASP A 161 23.70 -10.80 16.01
C ASP A 161 22.81 -9.75 15.35
N VAL A 162 22.02 -10.18 14.38
CA VAL A 162 21.01 -9.33 13.74
C VAL A 162 19.71 -9.49 14.50
N ILE A 163 19.31 -8.46 15.25
CA ILE A 163 18.14 -8.47 16.13
C ILE A 163 16.90 -7.83 15.52
N GLY A 164 17.05 -7.17 14.38
CA GLY A 164 15.94 -6.48 13.74
C GLY A 164 16.35 -5.69 12.49
N ASN A 165 15.48 -4.78 12.09
CA ASN A 165 15.74 -3.82 11.03
C ASN A 165 15.43 -2.39 11.51
N ILE A 166 16.27 -1.44 11.15
CA ILE A 166 15.93 -0.02 11.15
C ILE A 166 15.25 0.27 9.83
N ILE A 167 14.01 0.74 9.89
CA ILE A 167 13.21 1.10 8.73
C ILE A 167 13.18 2.62 8.65
N LYS A 168 13.71 3.16 7.56
CA LYS A 168 13.61 4.58 7.24
C LYS A 168 12.44 4.81 6.31
N ALA A 169 11.45 5.57 6.77
CA ALA A 169 10.31 6.02 6.00
C ALA A 169 10.55 7.47 5.54
N LYS A 170 10.58 7.71 4.22
CA LYS A 170 10.78 9.04 3.63
C LYS A 170 9.55 9.43 2.82
N ALA A 171 8.93 10.57 3.16
CA ALA A 171 7.84 11.15 2.39
C ALA A 171 8.37 11.76 1.08
N ALA A 172 8.18 11.07 -0.05
CA ALA A 172 8.58 11.55 -1.37
C ALA A 172 7.55 12.51 -1.98
N LYS A 173 6.30 12.37 -1.55
CA LYS A 173 5.19 13.26 -1.88
C LYS A 173 4.24 13.32 -0.70
N SER A 174 3.74 14.50 -0.39
CA SER A 174 2.63 14.65 0.56
C SER A 174 1.84 15.91 0.22
N ARG A 175 0.50 15.78 0.25
CA ARG A 175 -0.42 16.92 0.18
C ARG A 175 -0.72 17.51 1.55
N LEU A 176 -0.36 16.78 2.63
CA LEU A 176 -0.75 17.11 4.00
C LEU A 176 0.44 17.55 4.86
N THR A 177 1.66 17.16 4.50
CA THR A 177 2.87 17.41 5.29
C THR A 177 4.02 17.85 4.40
N LYS A 178 5.14 18.26 5.04
CA LYS A 178 6.36 18.64 4.34
C LYS A 178 6.95 17.44 3.59
N GLU A 179 7.19 17.63 2.29
CA GLU A 179 7.92 16.66 1.48
C GLU A 179 9.37 16.49 1.95
N ASN A 180 9.93 15.32 1.69
CA ASN A 180 11.28 14.91 2.12
C ASN A 180 11.48 14.74 3.63
N ALA A 181 10.45 14.89 4.45
CA ALA A 181 10.52 14.47 5.84
C ALA A 181 10.81 12.96 5.92
N SER A 182 11.62 12.55 6.87
CA SER A 182 11.92 11.14 7.10
C SER A 182 11.89 10.78 8.58
N VAL A 183 11.45 9.58 8.86
CA VAL A 183 11.39 9.00 10.21
C VAL A 183 12.03 7.63 10.15
N ASP A 184 12.85 7.34 11.16
CA ASP A 184 13.43 6.01 11.37
C ASP A 184 12.68 5.30 12.48
N THR A 185 12.29 4.06 12.26
CA THR A 185 11.69 3.18 13.26
C THR A 185 12.40 1.84 13.28
N ARG A 186 12.30 1.11 14.39
CA ARG A 186 12.89 -0.22 14.53
C ARG A 186 11.82 -1.30 14.45
N LEU A 187 12.12 -2.36 13.73
CA LEU A 187 11.32 -3.57 13.70
C LEU A 187 12.19 -4.72 14.22
N TYR A 188 11.93 -5.14 15.45
CA TYR A 188 12.62 -6.26 16.07
C TYR A 188 12.01 -7.59 15.62
N PHE A 189 12.84 -8.64 15.56
CA PHE A 189 12.38 -9.99 15.14
C PHE A 189 11.75 -10.78 16.28
N ASP A 190 11.81 -10.27 17.49
CA ASP A 190 11.19 -10.87 18.68
C ASP A 190 9.83 -10.24 19.02
N ALA A 191 9.29 -10.56 20.19
CA ALA A 191 8.00 -10.08 20.68
C ALA A 191 7.88 -8.56 20.81
N ARG A 192 8.98 -7.80 20.74
CA ARG A 192 8.96 -6.32 20.73
C ARG A 192 8.33 -5.79 19.44
N GLY A 193 8.51 -6.49 18.31
CA GLY A 193 7.94 -6.09 17.03
C GLY A 193 8.33 -4.68 16.60
N LEU A 194 7.34 -3.89 16.17
CA LEU A 194 7.56 -2.49 15.75
C LEU A 194 7.74 -1.59 16.97
N ASP A 195 8.89 -0.89 17.05
CA ASP A 195 9.16 0.07 18.09
C ASP A 195 8.36 1.36 17.88
N THR A 196 7.27 1.49 18.63
CA THR A 196 6.40 2.67 18.59
C THR A 196 6.91 3.82 19.47
N VAL A 197 7.88 3.59 20.36
CA VAL A 197 8.41 4.58 21.28
C VAL A 197 9.34 5.57 20.58
N SER A 198 10.15 5.13 19.63
CA SER A 198 10.98 6.01 18.80
C SER A 198 10.17 7.05 18.03
N TYR A 199 8.90 6.72 17.69
CA TYR A 199 7.96 7.62 17.03
C TYR A 199 7.47 8.76 17.96
N THR A 200 7.32 8.50 19.25
CA THR A 200 6.86 9.52 20.22
C THR A 200 7.92 10.55 20.56
N HIS A 201 9.21 10.21 20.53
CA HIS A 201 10.30 11.17 20.78
C HIS A 201 10.47 12.21 19.67
N LEU A 202 10.16 11.85 18.41
CA LEU A 202 10.17 12.80 17.29
C LEU A 202 8.99 13.79 17.33
N ARG A 203 7.89 13.45 18.01
CA ARG A 203 6.76 14.36 18.22
C ARG A 203 7.05 15.51 19.19
N ALA A 204 8.04 15.39 20.05
CA ALA A 204 8.34 16.42 21.05
C ALA A 204 9.11 17.63 20.46
N HIS A 205 9.65 17.52 19.24
CA HIS A 205 10.46 18.56 18.61
C HIS A 205 9.94 19.11 17.27
N GLU A 206 8.79 18.62 16.75
CA GLU A 206 8.15 19.19 15.57
C GLU A 206 6.63 19.33 15.75
N PRO A 207 6.01 20.41 15.22
CA PRO A 207 4.59 20.60 15.36
C PRO A 207 3.80 19.52 14.59
N CYS A 208 2.90 18.90 15.30
CA CYS A 208 1.91 17.88 14.91
C CYS A 208 1.81 17.50 13.43
N VAL A 209 2.32 16.31 13.08
CA VAL A 209 1.93 15.61 11.87
C VAL A 209 0.78 14.67 12.24
N HIS A 210 -0.44 15.07 11.94
CA HIS A 210 -1.58 14.16 11.99
C HIS A 210 -1.52 13.25 10.75
N LEU A 211 -1.31 11.96 10.97
CA LEU A 211 -1.63 10.92 10.00
C LEU A 211 -3.15 10.72 10.03
N VAL A 212 -3.82 11.12 8.98
CA VAL A 212 -5.19 10.76 8.66
C VAL A 212 -5.17 9.73 7.55
#